data_73931ae93a312274d7b3c2446def6fa3
#
_entry.id   73931ae93a312274d7b3c2446def6fa3
#
_cell.length_a   1.000
_cell.length_b   1.000
_cell.length_c   1.000
_cell.angle_alpha   90.00
_cell.angle_beta   90.00
_cell.angle_gamma   90.00
#
_symmetry.space_group_name_H-M   'P 1'
#
loop_
_entity.id
_entity.type
_entity.pdbx_description
1 polymer ?
#
loop_
_entity_poly.entity_id
_entity_poly.type
_entity_poly.pdbx_seq_one_letter_code
_entity_poly.pdbx_strand_id
1 'polypeptide(L)'
;MKKLLVVAAILTMTALSASAATSSGTLTVTGTVESSISLTVESAGGTTSGTGTAAATSALGNISKYGSAPTGFTLARGASNWTLSSTVGVQVDKANLTSTDYTLTAQLGSAPASGVTWKLNGSTLSDSAATTLTSTGTYGSTGSYSWDIVVADSAAAAAIDNTIDFTATSN
;
A
#
# COMPACT_ATOMS: atom_id res chain seq x y z
N MET A 1 87.73 49.14 45.77
CA MET A 1 87.38 47.73 45.97
C MET A 1 85.88 47.64 45.93
N LYS A 2 85.36 47.17 44.81
CA LYS A 2 83.93 47.23 44.49
C LYS A 2 83.25 45.91 44.82
N LYS A 3 82.27 45.94 45.70
CA LYS A 3 81.47 44.79 46.08
C LYS A 3 80.42 44.54 44.97
N LEU A 4 80.50 43.40 44.35
CA LEU A 4 79.49 42.97 43.34
C LEU A 4 78.38 42.25 44.08
N LEU A 5 77.23 42.86 44.14
CA LEU A 5 76.01 42.24 44.68
C LEU A 5 75.32 41.47 43.57
N VAL A 6 75.33 40.13 43.65
CA VAL A 6 74.59 39.29 42.74
C VAL A 6 73.19 39.09 43.31
N VAL A 7 72.20 39.72 42.72
CA VAL A 7 70.79 39.49 43.02
C VAL A 7 70.30 38.30 42.15
N ALA A 8 70.15 37.17 42.82
CA ALA A 8 69.50 36.03 42.17
C ALA A 8 67.96 36.23 42.14
N ALA A 9 67.44 36.61 41.02
CA ALA A 9 66.01 36.65 40.81
C ALA A 9 65.51 35.23 40.66
N ILE A 10 64.82 34.68 41.66
CA ILE A 10 64.10 33.40 41.58
C ILE A 10 62.82 33.69 40.84
N LEU A 11 62.82 33.28 39.58
CA LEU A 11 61.58 33.29 38.72
C LEU A 11 60.73 32.07 39.11
N THR A 12 59.79 32.27 40.02
CA THR A 12 58.77 31.26 40.31
C THR A 12 57.80 31.23 39.14
N MET A 13 58.01 30.28 38.24
CA MET A 13 57.01 29.95 37.24
C MET A 13 55.81 29.26 37.93
N THR A 14 54.79 30.02 38.24
CA THR A 14 53.48 29.43 38.55
C THR A 14 52.93 28.80 37.28
N ALA A 15 53.00 27.48 37.22
CA ALA A 15 52.29 26.75 36.18
C ALA A 15 50.78 27.02 36.37
N LEU A 16 50.23 27.88 35.56
CA LEU A 16 48.75 27.92 35.39
C LEU A 16 48.33 26.59 34.80
N SER A 17 47.78 25.72 35.63
CA SER A 17 47.06 24.58 35.15
C SER A 17 45.83 25.10 34.40
N ALA A 18 45.91 25.09 33.06
CA ALA A 18 44.76 25.33 32.24
C ALA A 18 43.79 24.14 32.46
N SER A 19 42.83 24.31 33.36
CA SER A 19 41.73 23.38 33.46
C SER A 19 40.93 23.50 32.16
N ALA A 20 40.90 22.42 31.39
CA ALA A 20 40.03 22.35 30.21
C ALA A 20 38.59 22.55 30.67
N ALA A 21 38.01 23.67 30.29
CA ALA A 21 36.59 23.90 30.51
C ALA A 21 35.81 22.98 29.56
N THR A 22 35.09 22.01 30.12
CA THR A 22 34.18 21.17 29.38
C THR A 22 32.78 21.74 29.45
N SER A 23 32.14 21.88 28.29
CA SER A 23 30.72 22.22 28.18
C SER A 23 29.98 21.02 27.60
N SER A 24 28.91 20.59 28.25
CA SER A 24 28.04 19.55 27.78
C SER A 24 26.67 20.14 27.51
N GLY A 25 26.06 19.74 26.36
CA GLY A 25 24.71 20.10 26.03
C GLY A 25 23.89 18.83 25.84
N THR A 26 22.61 18.86 26.20
CA THR A 26 21.68 17.75 25.99
C THR A 26 20.62 18.17 24.98
N LEU A 27 20.44 17.37 23.91
CA LEU A 27 19.29 17.45 23.02
C LEU A 27 18.28 16.40 23.47
N THR A 28 17.10 16.85 23.89
CA THR A 28 15.98 15.93 24.19
C THR A 28 15.17 15.76 22.92
N VAL A 29 15.06 14.51 22.45
CA VAL A 29 14.20 14.14 21.32
C VAL A 29 13.05 13.33 21.88
N THR A 30 11.82 13.78 21.62
CA THR A 30 10.59 13.11 22.01
C THR A 30 9.78 12.81 20.76
N GLY A 31 9.14 11.64 20.73
CA GLY A 31 8.26 11.22 19.64
C GLY A 31 7.52 9.95 20.05
N THR A 32 6.42 9.68 19.37
CA THR A 32 5.65 8.44 19.52
C THR A 32 5.77 7.67 18.22
N VAL A 33 6.05 6.36 18.32
CA VAL A 33 6.02 5.45 17.18
C VAL A 33 4.62 4.86 17.10
N GLU A 34 3.91 5.13 16.00
CA GLU A 34 2.56 4.62 15.78
C GLU A 34 2.59 3.35 14.94
N SER A 35 1.61 2.46 15.19
CA SER A 35 1.37 1.29 14.34
C SER A 35 0.64 1.70 13.07
N SER A 36 0.99 1.08 11.95
CA SER A 36 0.37 1.36 10.66
C SER A 36 0.29 0.11 9.78
N ILE A 37 -0.67 0.11 8.86
CA ILE A 37 -0.76 -0.84 7.75
C ILE A 37 -0.80 -0.06 6.44
N SER A 38 -0.27 -0.65 5.37
CA SER A 38 -0.29 -0.13 4.01
C SER A 38 -0.83 -1.19 3.08
N LEU A 39 -1.72 -0.81 2.17
CA LEU A 39 -2.27 -1.69 1.14
C LEU A 39 -1.83 -1.20 -0.23
N THR A 40 -1.35 -2.11 -1.07
CA THR A 40 -0.96 -1.83 -2.45
C THR A 40 -1.61 -2.81 -3.41
N VAL A 41 -1.99 -2.33 -4.60
CA VAL A 41 -2.46 -3.16 -5.71
C VAL A 41 -1.25 -3.51 -6.57
N GLU A 42 -0.88 -4.79 -6.61
CA GLU A 42 0.32 -5.27 -7.29
C GLU A 42 0.09 -5.57 -8.77
N SER A 43 -1.10 -6.05 -9.11
CA SER A 43 -1.50 -6.30 -10.49
C SER A 43 -3.01 -6.27 -10.63
N ALA A 44 -3.48 -5.87 -11.78
CA ALA A 44 -4.87 -6.02 -12.23
C ALA A 44 -4.84 -6.25 -13.74
N GLY A 45 -5.81 -6.96 -14.28
CA GLY A 45 -5.87 -7.23 -15.72
C GLY A 45 -6.03 -5.96 -16.56
N GLY A 46 -5.78 -6.08 -17.85
CA GLY A 46 -5.87 -4.98 -18.82
C GLY A 46 -4.63 -4.09 -18.86
N THR A 47 -4.78 -2.89 -19.40
CA THR A 47 -3.74 -1.86 -19.31
C THR A 47 -3.80 -1.24 -17.92
N THR A 48 -2.98 -1.76 -17.03
CA THR A 48 -2.95 -1.33 -15.61
C THR A 48 -1.89 -0.26 -15.41
N SER A 49 -2.24 0.78 -14.67
CA SER A 49 -1.32 1.80 -14.17
C SER A 49 -1.50 1.96 -12.66
N GLY A 50 -0.45 2.45 -11.98
CA GLY A 50 -0.47 2.61 -10.52
C GLY A 50 -0.24 1.32 -9.73
N THR A 51 0.27 0.26 -10.36
CA THR A 51 0.70 -0.96 -9.67
C THR A 51 1.78 -0.62 -8.63
N GLY A 52 1.74 -1.26 -7.46
CA GLY A 52 2.61 -0.92 -6.32
C GLY A 52 2.12 0.30 -5.53
N THR A 53 0.91 0.78 -5.76
CA THR A 53 0.26 1.86 -5.00
C THR A 53 -1.13 1.44 -4.52
N ALA A 54 -1.73 2.24 -3.63
CA ALA A 54 -3.09 2.01 -3.16
C ALA A 54 -4.18 2.36 -4.21
N ALA A 55 -3.81 2.96 -5.33
CA ALA A 55 -4.74 3.47 -6.35
C ALA A 55 -4.30 3.04 -7.76
N ALA A 56 -4.53 1.79 -8.11
CA ALA A 56 -4.30 1.28 -9.46
C ALA A 56 -5.56 1.44 -10.33
N THR A 57 -5.35 1.61 -11.64
CA THR A 57 -6.42 1.65 -12.64
C THR A 57 -6.20 0.60 -13.71
N SER A 58 -7.29 -0.03 -14.17
CA SER A 58 -7.27 -0.97 -15.28
C SER A 58 -8.21 -0.49 -16.37
N ALA A 59 -7.66 -0.17 -17.55
CA ALA A 59 -8.43 0.30 -18.70
C ALA A 59 -8.83 -0.88 -19.59
N LEU A 60 -10.12 -1.16 -19.67
CA LEU A 60 -10.66 -2.23 -20.50
C LEU A 60 -10.82 -1.84 -21.98
N GLY A 61 -10.91 -0.52 -22.25
CA GLY A 61 -11.27 -0.03 -23.58
C GLY A 61 -12.68 -0.46 -24.01
N ASN A 62 -12.91 -0.52 -25.30
CA ASN A 62 -14.19 -0.99 -25.86
C ASN A 62 -14.23 -2.52 -25.84
N ILE A 63 -15.18 -3.08 -25.13
CA ILE A 63 -15.38 -4.52 -24.98
C ILE A 63 -16.70 -4.96 -25.58
N SER A 64 -16.74 -6.17 -26.12
CA SER A 64 -17.96 -6.77 -26.63
C SER A 64 -17.87 -8.29 -26.61
N LYS A 65 -19.01 -8.97 -26.58
CA LYS A 65 -19.11 -10.43 -26.58
C LYS A 65 -18.32 -11.10 -27.72
N TYR A 66 -18.31 -10.49 -28.91
CA TYR A 66 -17.69 -11.06 -30.11
C TYR A 66 -16.37 -10.37 -30.51
N GLY A 67 -15.91 -9.40 -29.70
CA GLY A 67 -14.63 -8.76 -29.87
C GLY A 67 -13.46 -9.58 -29.32
N SER A 68 -12.28 -8.98 -29.34
CA SER A 68 -11.11 -9.54 -28.68
C SER A 68 -11.12 -9.21 -27.19
N ALA A 69 -10.57 -10.11 -26.37
CA ALA A 69 -10.34 -9.82 -24.96
C ALA A 69 -9.31 -8.66 -24.82
N PRO A 70 -9.50 -7.75 -23.86
CA PRO A 70 -8.46 -6.80 -23.49
C PRO A 70 -7.16 -7.52 -23.04
N THR A 71 -6.03 -6.86 -23.16
CA THR A 71 -4.75 -7.40 -22.68
C THR A 71 -4.85 -7.77 -21.20
N GLY A 72 -4.39 -8.97 -20.83
CA GLY A 72 -4.45 -9.48 -19.46
C GLY A 72 -5.81 -10.02 -19.04
N PHE A 73 -6.79 -10.07 -19.95
CA PHE A 73 -8.08 -10.71 -19.73
C PHE A 73 -8.28 -11.91 -20.64
N THR A 74 -9.09 -12.84 -20.16
CA THR A 74 -9.69 -13.89 -20.98
C THR A 74 -11.18 -13.58 -21.20
N LEU A 75 -11.72 -13.96 -22.36
CA LEU A 75 -13.12 -13.75 -22.70
C LEU A 75 -13.80 -15.10 -22.90
N ALA A 76 -14.72 -15.43 -22.01
CA ALA A 76 -15.61 -16.59 -22.12
C ALA A 76 -16.99 -16.15 -22.62
N ARG A 77 -17.55 -16.91 -23.60
CA ARG A 77 -18.84 -16.63 -24.22
C ARG A 77 -19.84 -17.69 -23.82
N GLY A 78 -20.83 -17.30 -23.03
CA GLY A 78 -21.96 -18.15 -22.67
C GLY A 78 -23.18 -17.98 -23.62
N ALA A 79 -24.21 -18.74 -23.38
CA ALA A 79 -25.44 -18.68 -24.19
C ALA A 79 -26.22 -17.38 -24.00
N SER A 80 -26.25 -16.85 -22.78
CA SER A 80 -27.00 -15.64 -22.38
C SER A 80 -26.16 -14.55 -21.72
N ASN A 81 -24.84 -14.75 -21.62
CA ASN A 81 -23.88 -13.81 -21.03
C ASN A 81 -22.49 -14.04 -21.64
N TRP A 82 -21.57 -13.18 -21.25
CA TRP A 82 -20.15 -13.36 -21.48
C TRP A 82 -19.38 -12.84 -20.26
N THR A 83 -18.17 -13.33 -20.07
CA THR A 83 -17.37 -13.01 -18.89
C THR A 83 -15.96 -12.61 -19.32
N LEU A 84 -15.50 -11.49 -18.81
CA LEU A 84 -14.08 -11.13 -18.80
C LEU A 84 -13.49 -11.57 -17.48
N SER A 85 -12.40 -12.33 -17.52
CA SER A 85 -11.71 -12.83 -16.34
C SER A 85 -10.26 -12.43 -16.35
N SER A 86 -9.77 -12.03 -15.19
CA SER A 86 -8.36 -11.71 -14.91
C SER A 86 -8.03 -12.02 -13.45
N THR A 87 -6.87 -11.57 -12.99
CA THR A 87 -6.46 -11.64 -11.58
C THR A 87 -6.04 -10.25 -11.11
N VAL A 88 -6.29 -9.95 -9.85
CA VAL A 88 -5.77 -8.79 -9.14
C VAL A 88 -4.91 -9.26 -7.98
N GLY A 89 -3.70 -8.70 -7.87
CA GLY A 89 -2.80 -8.89 -6.72
C GLY A 89 -3.01 -7.77 -5.72
N VAL A 90 -3.10 -8.11 -4.44
CA VAL A 90 -3.15 -7.14 -3.35
C VAL A 90 -2.14 -7.54 -2.29
N GLN A 91 -1.29 -6.61 -1.88
CA GLN A 91 -0.34 -6.79 -0.79
C GLN A 91 -0.71 -5.86 0.37
N VAL A 92 -0.57 -6.36 1.57
CA VAL A 92 -0.74 -5.58 2.80
C VAL A 92 0.54 -5.70 3.61
N ASP A 93 1.14 -4.57 3.92
CA ASP A 93 2.34 -4.45 4.76
C ASP A 93 1.98 -3.87 6.12
N LYS A 94 2.82 -4.10 7.13
CA LYS A 94 2.66 -3.54 8.46
C LYS A 94 3.94 -2.91 8.99
N ALA A 95 3.79 -1.93 9.86
CA ALA A 95 4.89 -1.36 10.66
C ALA A 95 4.43 -1.16 12.10
N ASN A 96 5.28 -1.54 13.06
CA ASN A 96 5.05 -1.36 14.51
C ASN A 96 3.72 -1.95 15.01
N LEU A 97 3.29 -3.07 14.43
CA LEU A 97 2.04 -3.76 14.74
C LEU A 97 2.32 -5.19 15.21
N THR A 98 1.72 -5.58 16.33
CA THR A 98 1.88 -6.91 16.93
C THR A 98 1.00 -7.98 16.28
N SER A 99 -0.10 -7.58 15.64
CA SER A 99 -0.97 -8.50 14.88
C SER A 99 -0.17 -9.34 13.88
N THR A 100 -0.49 -10.61 13.79
CA THR A 100 0.18 -11.58 12.89
C THR A 100 -0.48 -11.67 11.52
N ASP A 101 -1.74 -11.27 11.43
CA ASP A 101 -2.57 -11.39 10.23
C ASP A 101 -3.57 -10.22 10.10
N TYR A 102 -4.25 -10.19 8.95
CA TYR A 102 -5.26 -9.17 8.65
C TYR A 102 -6.48 -9.78 7.97
N THR A 103 -7.60 -9.10 8.08
CA THR A 103 -8.79 -9.33 7.26
C THR A 103 -8.76 -8.37 6.07
N LEU A 104 -8.93 -8.90 4.85
CA LEU A 104 -9.10 -8.12 3.62
C LEU A 104 -10.52 -8.25 3.12
N THR A 105 -11.15 -7.11 2.86
CA THR A 105 -12.48 -7.03 2.25
C THR A 105 -12.43 -6.24 0.96
N ALA A 106 -13.43 -6.45 0.10
CA ALA A 106 -13.63 -5.68 -1.12
C ALA A 106 -15.10 -5.28 -1.28
N GLN A 107 -15.33 -4.10 -1.83
CA GLN A 107 -16.65 -3.53 -2.09
C GLN A 107 -16.62 -2.74 -3.41
N LEU A 108 -17.75 -2.65 -4.11
CA LEU A 108 -17.87 -1.73 -5.24
C LEU A 108 -18.09 -0.29 -4.73
N GLY A 109 -17.46 0.68 -5.37
CA GLY A 109 -17.65 2.10 -5.04
C GLY A 109 -18.99 2.67 -5.50
N SER A 110 -19.66 1.97 -6.44
CA SER A 110 -21.00 2.34 -6.92
C SER A 110 -21.78 1.12 -7.38
N ALA A 111 -23.10 1.26 -7.50
CA ALA A 111 -23.96 0.20 -8.04
C ALA A 111 -23.52 -0.18 -9.46
N PRO A 112 -23.37 -1.47 -9.77
CA PRO A 112 -22.99 -1.91 -11.10
C PRO A 112 -24.07 -1.56 -12.14
N ALA A 113 -23.64 -1.36 -13.39
CA ALA A 113 -24.56 -1.16 -14.49
C ALA A 113 -25.54 -2.33 -14.61
N SER A 114 -26.78 -2.06 -15.03
CA SER A 114 -27.81 -3.10 -15.19
C SER A 114 -27.36 -4.21 -16.11
N GLY A 115 -27.48 -5.46 -15.68
CA GLY A 115 -27.01 -6.63 -16.40
C GLY A 115 -25.51 -6.91 -16.32
N VAL A 116 -24.78 -6.16 -15.48
CA VAL A 116 -23.35 -6.37 -15.21
C VAL A 116 -23.16 -6.83 -13.78
N THR A 117 -22.35 -7.87 -13.59
CA THR A 117 -22.00 -8.41 -12.27
C THR A 117 -20.49 -8.46 -12.12
N TRP A 118 -19.99 -7.92 -11.04
CA TRP A 118 -18.58 -7.95 -10.67
C TRP A 118 -18.34 -9.02 -9.62
N LYS A 119 -17.28 -9.81 -9.78
CA LYS A 119 -16.92 -10.87 -8.83
C LYS A 119 -15.44 -10.84 -8.49
N LEU A 120 -15.14 -11.22 -7.24
CA LEU A 120 -13.80 -11.59 -6.80
C LEU A 120 -13.85 -12.97 -6.14
N ASN A 121 -12.94 -13.85 -6.52
CA ASN A 121 -12.91 -15.25 -6.07
C ASN A 121 -14.28 -15.94 -6.18
N GLY A 122 -15.03 -15.66 -7.26
CA GLY A 122 -16.37 -16.19 -7.48
C GLY A 122 -17.48 -15.53 -6.67
N SER A 123 -17.17 -14.74 -5.64
CA SER A 123 -18.14 -14.00 -4.83
C SER A 123 -18.56 -12.72 -5.54
N THR A 124 -19.87 -12.49 -5.63
CA THR A 124 -20.43 -11.26 -6.20
C THR A 124 -20.13 -10.08 -5.28
N LEU A 125 -19.56 -9.01 -5.84
CA LEU A 125 -19.37 -7.75 -5.15
C LEU A 125 -20.64 -6.91 -5.16
N SER A 126 -20.83 -6.13 -4.10
CA SER A 126 -21.93 -5.20 -3.92
C SER A 126 -21.37 -3.82 -3.58
N ASP A 127 -22.11 -2.77 -3.90
CA ASP A 127 -21.88 -1.38 -3.47
C ASP A 127 -22.42 -1.09 -2.06
N SER A 128 -23.22 -1.98 -1.51
CA SER A 128 -23.88 -1.78 -0.20
C SER A 128 -23.30 -2.65 0.92
N ALA A 129 -22.47 -3.65 0.59
CA ALA A 129 -21.87 -4.56 1.56
C ALA A 129 -20.50 -5.03 1.12
N ALA A 130 -19.52 -4.98 2.02
CA ALA A 130 -18.19 -5.49 1.78
C ALA A 130 -18.16 -7.03 1.78
N THR A 131 -17.41 -7.61 0.86
CA THR A 131 -17.17 -9.05 0.76
C THR A 131 -15.81 -9.38 1.34
N THR A 132 -15.73 -10.34 2.27
CA THR A 132 -14.45 -10.81 2.82
C THR A 132 -13.72 -11.68 1.81
N LEU A 133 -12.50 -11.30 1.47
CA LEU A 133 -11.61 -12.05 0.57
C LEU A 133 -10.71 -13.01 1.35
N THR A 134 -10.20 -12.58 2.48
CA THR A 134 -9.47 -13.41 3.46
C THR A 134 -9.67 -12.84 4.86
N SER A 135 -9.71 -13.72 5.87
CA SER A 135 -9.75 -13.34 7.29
C SER A 135 -8.42 -13.57 8.01
N THR A 136 -7.43 -14.12 7.32
CA THR A 136 -6.11 -14.47 7.87
C THR A 136 -5.02 -14.19 6.83
N GLY A 137 -5.02 -12.98 6.29
CA GLY A 137 -4.04 -12.54 5.29
C GLY A 137 -2.64 -12.41 5.92
N THR A 138 -1.62 -12.79 5.19
CA THR A 138 -0.22 -12.70 5.63
C THR A 138 0.39 -11.39 5.17
N TYR A 139 0.89 -10.59 6.11
CA TYR A 139 1.60 -9.34 5.80
C TYR A 139 2.86 -9.58 4.97
N GLY A 140 3.16 -8.65 4.07
CA GLY A 140 4.32 -8.72 3.18
C GLY A 140 4.20 -9.73 2.04
N SER A 141 3.02 -10.34 1.87
CA SER A 141 2.75 -11.30 0.79
C SER A 141 1.65 -10.81 -0.11
N THR A 142 1.84 -10.92 -1.43
CA THR A 142 0.81 -10.58 -2.41
C THR A 142 -0.24 -11.71 -2.48
N GLY A 143 -1.47 -11.40 -2.09
CA GLY A 143 -2.65 -12.25 -2.34
C GLY A 143 -3.09 -12.09 -3.79
N SER A 144 -3.44 -13.21 -4.45
CA SER A 144 -3.96 -13.20 -5.83
C SER A 144 -5.44 -13.58 -5.82
N TYR A 145 -6.27 -12.74 -6.41
CA TYR A 145 -7.73 -12.90 -6.42
C TYR A 145 -8.23 -12.94 -7.86
N SER A 146 -9.03 -13.96 -8.22
CA SER A 146 -9.68 -13.99 -9.52
C SER A 146 -10.71 -12.86 -9.61
N TRP A 147 -10.71 -12.17 -10.72
CA TRP A 147 -11.58 -11.02 -10.98
C TRP A 147 -12.40 -11.28 -12.24
N ASP A 148 -13.72 -11.28 -12.12
CA ASP A 148 -14.64 -11.52 -13.22
C ASP A 148 -15.64 -10.37 -13.39
N ILE A 149 -15.86 -9.97 -14.63
CA ILE A 149 -16.94 -9.08 -15.05
C ILE A 149 -17.88 -9.90 -15.94
N VAL A 150 -19.04 -10.21 -15.41
CA VAL A 150 -20.08 -10.97 -16.13
C VAL A 150 -21.10 -9.99 -16.71
N VAL A 151 -21.26 -10.02 -18.03
CA VAL A 151 -22.18 -9.14 -18.75
C VAL A 151 -23.29 -9.96 -19.38
N ALA A 152 -24.54 -9.69 -19.04
CA ALA A 152 -25.70 -10.33 -19.65
C ALA A 152 -25.88 -9.83 -21.08
N ASP A 153 -26.34 -10.72 -22.00
CA ASP A 153 -26.63 -10.34 -23.40
C ASP A 153 -27.76 -9.29 -23.51
N SER A 154 -28.58 -9.16 -22.46
CA SER A 154 -29.62 -8.14 -22.33
C SER A 154 -29.12 -6.82 -21.75
N ALA A 155 -27.87 -6.75 -21.34
CA ALA A 155 -27.31 -5.49 -20.82
C ALA A 155 -27.30 -4.42 -21.92
N ALA A 156 -27.66 -3.19 -21.54
CA ALA A 156 -27.58 -2.07 -22.46
C ALA A 156 -26.11 -1.77 -22.82
N ALA A 157 -25.86 -1.32 -24.05
CA ALA A 157 -24.55 -0.80 -24.44
C ALA A 157 -24.30 0.52 -23.69
N ALA A 158 -23.51 0.47 -22.64
CA ALA A 158 -23.18 1.61 -21.77
C ALA A 158 -21.78 1.40 -21.16
N ALA A 159 -21.24 2.45 -20.53
CA ALA A 159 -20.04 2.35 -19.71
C ALA A 159 -20.29 1.40 -18.53
N ILE A 160 -19.28 0.60 -18.21
CA ILE A 160 -19.28 -0.31 -17.07
C ILE A 160 -18.26 0.12 -15.99
N ASP A 161 -17.94 1.41 -15.96
CA ASP A 161 -16.96 1.97 -15.03
C ASP A 161 -17.38 1.72 -13.58
N ASN A 162 -16.45 1.23 -12.78
CA ASN A 162 -16.63 1.05 -11.34
C ASN A 162 -15.27 1.06 -10.65
N THR A 163 -15.27 1.23 -9.33
CA THR A 163 -14.11 0.98 -8.48
C THR A 163 -14.32 -0.27 -7.65
N ILE A 164 -13.23 -0.94 -7.32
CA ILE A 164 -13.20 -2.00 -6.31
C ILE A 164 -12.38 -1.45 -5.15
N ASP A 165 -13.04 -1.15 -4.05
CA ASP A 165 -12.43 -0.57 -2.86
C ASP A 165 -12.00 -1.70 -1.93
N PHE A 166 -10.69 -1.85 -1.76
CA PHE A 166 -10.09 -2.83 -0.86
C PHE A 166 -9.88 -2.21 0.51
N THR A 167 -10.26 -2.92 1.56
CA THR A 167 -10.01 -2.50 2.95
C THR A 167 -9.30 -3.62 3.71
N ALA A 168 -8.13 -3.32 4.27
CA ALA A 168 -7.41 -4.21 5.14
C ALA A 168 -7.57 -3.75 6.60
N THR A 169 -7.86 -4.69 7.49
CA THR A 169 -7.98 -4.46 8.93
C THR A 169 -7.11 -5.46 9.67
N SER A 170 -6.26 -5.00 10.57
CA SER A 170 -5.45 -5.88 11.44
C SER A 170 -6.35 -6.64 12.42
N ASN A 171 -6.09 -7.92 12.60
CA ASN A 171 -6.83 -8.77 13.56
C ASN A 171 -6.25 -8.68 14.98
#